data_77fd3112ae8cd3e9c6923b227fd4bfd3
#
_entry.id   77fd3112ae8cd3e9c6923b227fd4bfd3
#
_cell.length_a   1.000
_cell.length_b   1.000
_cell.length_c   1.000
_cell.angle_alpha   90.00
_cell.angle_beta   90.00
_cell.angle_gamma   90.00
#
_symmetry.space_group_name_H-M   'P 1'
#
loop_
_entity.id
_entity.type
_entity.pdbx_description
1 polymer ?
#
loop_
_entity_poly.entity_id
_entity_poly.type
_entity_poly.pdbx_seq_one_letter_code
_entity_poly.pdbx_strand_id
1 'polypeptide(L)'
;ETVKVTYDADKLSLDDILQYFFRVVDPTSLNKQGNDTGTQYRSGVYYTDPAEKAVIAAALKREQQKYKLPLVVENEPLKNFYDAEEYHQDYLIKNPNGYCHIDIRKADEPLPSKTKAVPQGKGFDAATYKKPSAAELKRILTEEQYQVTQNSETEYAFSHEYDHLFKPGIYVDIVSGEPLF
;
A
#
# COMPACT_ATOMS: atom_id res chain seq x y z
N GLU A 1 -12.18 -18.43 7.78
CA GLU A 1 -12.72 -17.07 7.87
C GLU A 1 -12.13 -16.22 6.76
N THR A 2 -12.96 -15.40 6.09
CA THR A 2 -12.55 -14.61 4.93
C THR A 2 -13.30 -13.28 4.92
N VAL A 3 -12.60 -12.21 4.63
CA VAL A 3 -13.20 -10.88 4.47
C VAL A 3 -13.39 -10.60 2.97
N LYS A 4 -14.59 -10.19 2.59
CA LYS A 4 -14.89 -9.71 1.24
C LYS A 4 -14.59 -8.22 1.16
N VAL A 5 -13.73 -7.82 0.23
CA VAL A 5 -13.37 -6.43 0.00
C VAL A 5 -13.95 -5.99 -1.34
N THR A 6 -14.79 -4.96 -1.32
CA THR A 6 -15.27 -4.26 -2.51
C THR A 6 -14.63 -2.88 -2.53
N TYR A 7 -13.96 -2.51 -3.60
CA TYR A 7 -13.17 -1.28 -3.67
C TYR A 7 -13.37 -0.55 -4.99
N ASP A 8 -13.11 0.75 -4.96
CA ASP A 8 -13.07 1.63 -6.12
C ASP A 8 -11.63 1.65 -6.67
N ALA A 9 -11.43 1.04 -7.82
CA ALA A 9 -10.11 0.88 -8.42
C ALA A 9 -9.45 2.22 -8.85
N ASP A 10 -10.24 3.27 -9.01
CA ASP A 10 -9.72 4.62 -9.32
C ASP A 10 -9.11 5.29 -8.07
N LYS A 11 -9.52 4.87 -6.86
CA LYS A 11 -9.04 5.40 -5.58
C LYS A 11 -8.00 4.52 -4.91
N LEU A 12 -8.18 3.21 -4.99
CA LEU A 12 -7.34 2.24 -4.29
C LEU A 12 -7.09 1.04 -5.19
N SER A 13 -5.85 0.75 -5.49
CA SER A 13 -5.53 -0.41 -6.31
C SER A 13 -5.54 -1.71 -5.51
N LEU A 14 -5.68 -2.86 -6.20
CA LEU A 14 -5.50 -4.17 -5.58
C LEU A 14 -4.13 -4.30 -4.90
N ASP A 15 -3.08 -3.74 -5.48
CA ASP A 15 -1.74 -3.77 -4.89
C ASP A 15 -1.67 -3.03 -3.55
N ASP A 16 -2.41 -1.93 -3.38
CA ASP A 16 -2.52 -1.21 -2.11
C ASP A 16 -3.24 -2.04 -1.06
N ILE A 17 -4.34 -2.68 -1.44
CA ILE A 17 -5.09 -3.59 -0.55
C ILE A 17 -4.19 -4.73 -0.07
N LEU A 18 -3.38 -5.31 -0.98
CA LEU A 18 -2.44 -6.37 -0.63
C LEU A 18 -1.33 -5.89 0.30
N GLN A 19 -0.88 -4.64 0.20
CA GLN A 19 0.06 -4.08 1.16
C GLN A 19 -0.54 -3.99 2.57
N TYR A 20 -1.82 -3.61 2.72
CA TYR A 20 -2.51 -3.66 4.01
C TYR A 20 -2.70 -5.09 4.50
N PHE A 21 -3.06 -6.02 3.64
CA PHE A 21 -3.17 -7.45 3.96
C PHE A 21 -1.88 -7.98 4.59
N PHE A 22 -0.72 -7.73 3.99
CA PHE A 22 0.58 -8.18 4.52
C PHE A 22 1.02 -7.51 5.82
N ARG A 23 0.37 -6.43 6.24
CA ARG A 23 0.62 -5.82 7.56
C ARG A 23 -0.03 -6.60 8.70
N VAL A 24 -1.08 -7.32 8.42
CA VAL A 24 -1.95 -7.93 9.43
C VAL A 24 -1.86 -9.45 9.47
N VAL A 25 -1.30 -10.09 8.45
CA VAL A 25 -1.10 -11.54 8.42
C VAL A 25 0.37 -11.91 8.58
N ASP A 26 0.65 -13.06 9.18
CA ASP A 26 1.93 -13.74 9.04
C ASP A 26 1.88 -14.62 7.79
N PRO A 27 2.51 -14.22 6.67
CA PRO A 27 2.39 -14.93 5.41
C PRO A 27 3.18 -16.23 5.36
N THR A 28 3.99 -16.53 6.39
CA THR A 28 4.79 -17.76 6.51
C THR A 28 4.12 -18.81 7.41
N SER A 29 3.02 -18.45 8.06
CA SER A 29 2.33 -19.30 9.03
C SER A 29 1.31 -20.20 8.34
N LEU A 30 1.61 -21.48 8.23
CA LEU A 30 0.72 -22.47 7.60
C LEU A 30 -0.45 -22.81 8.53
N ASN A 31 -1.69 -22.62 8.02
CA ASN A 31 -2.93 -22.95 8.76
C ASN A 31 -2.99 -22.38 10.18
N LYS A 32 -2.44 -21.20 10.38
CA LYS A 32 -2.38 -20.56 11.68
C LYS A 32 -2.32 -19.05 11.55
N GLN A 33 -3.06 -18.33 12.43
CA GLN A 33 -2.95 -16.90 12.60
C GLN A 33 -3.01 -16.57 14.10
N GLY A 34 -1.94 -15.97 14.63
CA GLY A 34 -1.84 -15.73 16.07
C GLY A 34 -1.95 -17.03 16.88
N ASN A 35 -2.94 -17.12 17.77
CA ASN A 35 -3.22 -18.29 18.60
C ASN A 35 -4.16 -19.30 17.90
N ASP A 36 -4.81 -18.91 16.82
CA ASP A 36 -5.80 -19.71 16.12
C ASP A 36 -5.13 -20.68 15.14
N THR A 37 -5.44 -21.98 15.26
CA THR A 37 -4.82 -23.03 14.46
C THR A 37 -5.90 -23.90 13.80
N GLY A 38 -5.71 -24.20 12.52
CA GLY A 38 -6.61 -25.02 11.71
C GLY A 38 -6.64 -24.53 10.26
N THR A 39 -7.12 -25.36 9.35
CA THR A 39 -7.20 -25.04 7.91
C THR A 39 -8.09 -23.82 7.61
N GLN A 40 -9.05 -23.52 8.48
CA GLN A 40 -9.91 -22.33 8.41
C GLN A 40 -9.14 -21.03 8.64
N TYR A 41 -7.95 -21.10 9.25
CA TYR A 41 -7.07 -19.96 9.51
C TYR A 41 -5.88 -19.88 8.56
N ARG A 42 -5.95 -20.61 7.43
CA ARG A 42 -4.96 -20.45 6.36
C ARG A 42 -5.06 -19.06 5.74
N SER A 43 -3.94 -18.52 5.32
CA SER A 43 -3.89 -17.22 4.64
C SER A 43 -4.04 -17.41 3.14
N GLY A 44 -4.86 -16.56 2.51
CA GLY A 44 -5.08 -16.61 1.07
C GLY A 44 -5.72 -15.35 0.53
N VAL A 45 -5.50 -15.11 -0.75
CA VAL A 45 -6.18 -14.09 -1.55
C VAL A 45 -6.98 -14.80 -2.64
N TYR A 46 -8.29 -14.64 -2.61
CA TYR A 46 -9.21 -15.32 -3.51
C TYR A 46 -9.84 -14.28 -4.44
N TYR A 47 -9.53 -14.36 -5.71
CA TYR A 47 -9.95 -13.37 -6.70
C TYR A 47 -11.19 -13.83 -7.48
N THR A 48 -11.96 -12.85 -7.97
CA THR A 48 -13.11 -13.08 -8.85
C THR A 48 -12.78 -12.79 -10.31
N ASP A 49 -11.86 -11.86 -10.58
CA ASP A 49 -11.35 -11.55 -11.91
C ASP A 49 -10.01 -12.29 -12.14
N PRO A 50 -9.91 -13.16 -13.19
CA PRO A 50 -8.65 -13.82 -13.53
C PRO A 50 -7.46 -12.90 -13.77
N ALA A 51 -7.68 -11.64 -14.16
CA ALA A 51 -6.63 -10.66 -14.36
C ALA A 51 -5.90 -10.31 -13.04
N GLU A 52 -6.60 -10.41 -11.91
CA GLU A 52 -6.05 -10.14 -10.58
C GLU A 52 -4.97 -11.14 -10.16
N LYS A 53 -5.01 -12.36 -10.69
CA LYS A 53 -4.03 -13.42 -10.36
C LYS A 53 -2.58 -12.96 -10.54
N ALA A 54 -2.31 -12.25 -11.63
CA ALA A 54 -0.96 -11.77 -11.94
C ALA A 54 -0.50 -10.67 -10.95
N VAL A 55 -1.42 -9.79 -10.55
CA VAL A 55 -1.16 -8.71 -9.58
C VAL A 55 -0.85 -9.33 -8.21
N ILE A 56 -1.66 -10.30 -7.76
CA ILE A 56 -1.45 -11.01 -6.50
C ILE A 56 -0.11 -11.76 -6.51
N ALA A 57 0.21 -12.47 -7.60
CA ALA A 57 1.49 -13.18 -7.73
C ALA A 57 2.70 -12.23 -7.66
N ALA A 58 2.61 -11.05 -8.28
CA ALA A 58 3.66 -10.04 -8.22
C ALA A 58 3.84 -9.49 -6.79
N ALA A 59 2.73 -9.24 -6.08
CA ALA A 59 2.76 -8.80 -4.69
C ALA A 59 3.37 -9.86 -3.76
N LEU A 60 2.98 -11.14 -3.90
CA LEU A 60 3.58 -12.25 -3.16
C LEU A 60 5.08 -12.40 -3.44
N LYS A 61 5.50 -12.28 -4.69
CA LYS A 61 6.93 -12.32 -5.06
C LYS A 61 7.72 -11.19 -4.41
N ARG A 62 7.16 -9.99 -4.35
CA ARG A 62 7.76 -8.83 -3.69
C ARG A 62 7.83 -9.07 -2.18
N GLU A 63 6.75 -9.55 -1.57
CA GLU A 63 6.68 -9.81 -0.13
C GLU A 63 7.65 -10.92 0.29
N GLN A 64 7.83 -11.99 -0.52
CA GLN A 64 8.77 -13.08 -0.24
C GLN A 64 10.20 -12.58 0.03
N GLN A 65 10.61 -11.45 -0.54
CA GLN A 65 11.95 -10.91 -0.33
C GLN A 65 12.23 -10.47 1.10
N LYS A 66 11.18 -10.26 1.90
CA LYS A 66 11.29 -9.86 3.30
C LYS A 66 11.46 -11.05 4.26
N TYR A 67 11.21 -12.26 3.79
CA TYR A 67 11.17 -13.47 4.61
C TYR A 67 12.17 -14.52 4.14
N LYS A 68 12.80 -15.20 5.11
CA LYS A 68 13.69 -16.35 4.84
C LYS A 68 12.90 -17.62 4.58
N LEU A 69 11.72 -17.75 5.19
CA LEU A 69 10.81 -18.88 4.99
C LEU A 69 9.94 -18.63 3.75
N PRO A 70 9.51 -19.70 3.07
CA PRO A 70 8.58 -19.56 1.96
C PRO A 70 7.24 -19.01 2.46
N LEU A 71 6.60 -18.15 1.64
CA LEU A 71 5.24 -17.74 1.88
C LEU A 71 4.28 -18.90 1.60
N VAL A 72 3.25 -19.01 2.43
CA VAL A 72 2.21 -20.05 2.34
C VAL A 72 0.83 -19.47 2.01
N VAL A 73 0.79 -18.26 1.50
CA VAL A 73 -0.45 -17.56 1.12
C VAL A 73 -0.98 -18.12 -0.20
N GLU A 74 -2.22 -18.57 -0.19
CA GLU A 74 -2.91 -19.07 -1.40
C GLU A 74 -3.23 -17.91 -2.36
N ASN A 75 -3.15 -18.18 -3.67
CA ASN A 75 -3.55 -17.25 -4.75
C ASN A 75 -4.45 -18.01 -5.72
N GLU A 76 -5.73 -18.08 -5.42
CA GLU A 76 -6.68 -18.97 -6.07
C GLU A 76 -7.95 -18.22 -6.49
N PRO A 77 -8.67 -18.73 -7.52
CA PRO A 77 -9.99 -18.19 -7.85
C PRO A 77 -10.98 -18.47 -6.71
N LEU A 78 -11.83 -17.50 -6.42
CA LEU A 78 -12.92 -17.67 -5.46
C LEU A 78 -13.90 -18.71 -6.02
N LYS A 79 -14.13 -19.78 -5.28
CA LYS A 79 -15.08 -20.86 -5.67
C LYS A 79 -16.48 -20.62 -5.10
N ASN A 80 -16.54 -20.18 -3.86
CA ASN A 80 -17.78 -19.87 -3.14
C ASN A 80 -17.50 -18.91 -2.01
N PHE A 81 -18.51 -18.15 -1.62
CA PHE A 81 -18.47 -17.24 -0.46
C PHE A 81 -19.83 -17.33 0.24
N TYR A 82 -19.81 -17.49 1.54
CA TYR A 82 -20.99 -17.50 2.40
C TYR A 82 -20.81 -16.44 3.48
N ASP A 83 -21.84 -15.66 3.72
CA ASP A 83 -21.81 -14.68 4.80
C ASP A 83 -21.74 -15.40 6.15
N ALA A 84 -20.88 -14.90 7.03
CA ALA A 84 -20.85 -15.34 8.41
C ALA A 84 -22.10 -14.88 9.15
N GLU A 85 -22.37 -15.53 10.29
CA GLU A 85 -23.51 -15.22 11.13
C GLU A 85 -23.51 -13.75 11.59
N GLU A 86 -24.70 -13.20 11.80
CA GLU A 86 -24.91 -11.79 12.14
C GLU A 86 -24.07 -11.32 13.35
N TYR A 87 -23.82 -12.17 14.32
CA TYR A 87 -23.01 -11.82 15.49
C TYR A 87 -21.50 -11.69 15.18
N HIS A 88 -21.03 -12.22 14.05
CA HIS A 88 -19.66 -12.03 13.55
C HIS A 88 -19.51 -10.77 12.69
N GLN A 89 -20.61 -10.24 12.14
CA GLN A 89 -20.56 -9.00 11.38
C GLN A 89 -20.29 -7.84 12.32
N ASP A 90 -19.38 -6.94 11.94
CA ASP A 90 -18.98 -5.77 12.75
C ASP A 90 -18.57 -6.14 14.20
N TYR A 91 -17.91 -7.29 14.37
CA TYR A 91 -17.64 -7.87 15.68
C TYR A 91 -16.98 -6.90 16.65
N LEU A 92 -15.93 -6.18 16.23
CA LEU A 92 -15.24 -5.23 17.10
C LEU A 92 -16.05 -3.96 17.39
N ILE A 93 -16.98 -3.59 16.51
CA ILE A 93 -17.92 -2.49 16.77
C ILE A 93 -18.90 -2.91 17.86
N LYS A 94 -19.43 -4.11 17.75
CA LYS A 94 -20.36 -4.69 18.73
C LYS A 94 -19.67 -5.04 20.08
N ASN A 95 -18.37 -5.41 19.99
CA ASN A 95 -17.57 -5.85 21.12
C ASN A 95 -16.21 -5.10 21.16
N PRO A 96 -16.16 -3.83 21.60
CA PRO A 96 -14.93 -3.03 21.55
C PRO A 96 -13.71 -3.62 22.29
N ASN A 97 -13.95 -4.50 23.28
CA ASN A 97 -12.94 -5.22 24.04
C ASN A 97 -12.83 -6.70 23.62
N GLY A 98 -13.46 -7.06 22.49
CA GLY A 98 -13.43 -8.43 21.98
C GLY A 98 -12.05 -8.86 21.52
N TYR A 99 -11.80 -10.16 21.53
CA TYR A 99 -10.55 -10.71 21.01
C TYR A 99 -10.46 -10.51 19.49
N CYS A 100 -9.34 -9.97 19.03
CA CYS A 100 -8.94 -9.95 17.64
C CYS A 100 -7.43 -10.24 17.59
N HIS A 101 -7.02 -11.18 16.75
CA HIS A 101 -5.59 -11.49 16.56
C HIS A 101 -4.86 -10.45 15.69
N ILE A 102 -5.61 -9.57 15.03
CA ILE A 102 -5.10 -8.50 14.17
C ILE A 102 -5.01 -7.20 14.97
N ASP A 103 -3.86 -6.55 14.92
CA ASP A 103 -3.72 -5.16 15.39
C ASP A 103 -4.27 -4.20 14.32
N ILE A 104 -5.52 -3.79 14.48
CA ILE A 104 -6.22 -2.91 13.53
C ILE A 104 -5.55 -1.53 13.37
N ARG A 105 -4.76 -1.07 14.37
CA ARG A 105 -4.02 0.20 14.29
C ARG A 105 -2.96 0.21 13.18
N LYS A 106 -2.53 -0.95 12.71
CA LYS A 106 -1.66 -1.06 11.54
C LYS A 106 -2.31 -0.55 10.25
N ALA A 107 -3.63 -0.43 10.21
CA ALA A 107 -4.34 0.17 9.08
C ALA A 107 -4.21 1.71 9.06
N ASP A 108 -3.96 2.33 10.22
CA ASP A 108 -3.82 3.80 10.33
C ASP A 108 -2.46 4.28 9.78
N GLU A 109 -1.49 3.39 9.62
CA GLU A 109 -0.22 3.72 9.00
C GLU A 109 -0.43 3.93 7.49
N PRO A 110 -0.10 5.09 6.91
CA PRO A 110 -0.24 5.32 5.48
C PRO A 110 0.61 4.30 4.69
N LEU A 111 0.15 3.93 3.50
CA LEU A 111 0.99 3.18 2.58
C LEU A 111 2.18 4.04 2.16
N PRO A 112 3.35 3.43 1.89
CA PRO A 112 4.43 4.14 1.25
C PRO A 112 3.87 4.82 -0.01
N SER A 113 4.01 6.13 -0.08
CA SER A 113 3.55 6.89 -1.24
C SER A 113 4.05 6.22 -2.51
N LYS A 114 3.17 6.04 -3.48
CA LYS A 114 3.53 5.62 -4.83
C LYS A 114 4.17 6.80 -5.57
N THR A 115 5.14 7.44 -4.96
CA THR A 115 6.04 8.29 -5.71
C THR A 115 6.57 7.39 -6.82
N LYS A 116 6.16 7.66 -8.06
CA LYS A 116 6.85 7.09 -9.22
C LYS A 116 8.31 7.32 -8.91
N ALA A 117 9.09 6.24 -8.75
CA ALA A 117 10.49 6.36 -8.42
C ALA A 117 11.05 7.43 -9.34
N VAL A 118 11.38 8.58 -8.76
CA VAL A 118 12.15 9.59 -9.49
C VAL A 118 13.37 8.83 -9.95
N PRO A 119 13.65 8.74 -11.26
CA PRO A 119 14.82 8.03 -11.73
C PRO A 119 15.97 8.50 -10.84
N GLN A 120 16.70 7.57 -10.20
CA GLN A 120 17.89 7.92 -9.44
C GLN A 120 18.90 8.45 -10.46
N GLY A 121 18.71 9.74 -10.80
CA GLY A 121 19.61 10.48 -11.66
C GLY A 121 20.93 10.63 -10.93
N LYS A 122 21.97 10.84 -11.69
CA LYS A 122 23.34 11.12 -11.27
C LYS A 122 23.43 12.47 -10.53
N GLY A 123 22.68 12.69 -9.45
CA GLY A 123 22.64 13.95 -8.72
C GLY A 123 22.20 15.16 -9.57
N PHE A 124 21.86 16.25 -8.92
CA PHE A 124 21.54 17.50 -9.60
C PHE A 124 22.84 18.16 -10.10
N ASP A 125 22.86 18.52 -11.39
CA ASP A 125 23.95 19.29 -12.00
C ASP A 125 23.35 20.58 -12.60
N ALA A 126 23.53 21.69 -11.91
CA ALA A 126 23.02 22.99 -12.32
C ALA A 126 23.52 23.45 -13.71
N ALA A 127 24.71 23.00 -14.12
CA ALA A 127 25.29 23.39 -15.42
C ALA A 127 24.62 22.71 -16.62
N THR A 128 24.06 21.51 -16.39
CA THR A 128 23.41 20.71 -17.46
C THR A 128 21.91 20.62 -17.32
N TYR A 129 21.34 21.04 -16.17
CA TYR A 129 19.91 20.98 -15.93
C TYR A 129 19.12 21.83 -16.93
N LYS A 130 18.12 21.21 -17.54
CA LYS A 130 17.11 21.92 -18.35
C LYS A 130 15.73 21.62 -17.78
N LYS A 131 15.02 22.67 -17.37
CA LYS A 131 13.65 22.54 -16.88
C LYS A 131 12.77 21.83 -17.95
N PRO A 132 12.05 20.76 -17.61
CA PRO A 132 11.13 20.13 -18.52
C PRO A 132 10.05 21.09 -19.00
N SER A 133 9.48 20.81 -20.16
CA SER A 133 8.35 21.58 -20.69
C SER A 133 7.11 21.44 -19.80
N ALA A 134 6.21 22.42 -19.85
CA ALA A 134 4.95 22.37 -19.09
C ALA A 134 4.13 21.11 -19.38
N ALA A 135 4.16 20.60 -20.63
CA ALA A 135 3.48 19.37 -21.01
C ALA A 135 4.11 18.13 -20.37
N GLU A 136 5.44 18.08 -20.26
CA GLU A 136 6.16 17.00 -19.59
C GLU A 136 5.93 17.05 -18.07
N LEU A 137 5.97 18.27 -17.47
CA LEU A 137 5.70 18.46 -16.04
C LEU A 137 4.28 17.99 -15.68
N LYS A 138 3.26 18.31 -16.45
CA LYS A 138 1.89 17.80 -16.24
C LYS A 138 1.77 16.28 -16.35
N ARG A 139 2.66 15.63 -17.09
CA ARG A 139 2.68 14.17 -17.21
C ARG A 139 3.36 13.47 -16.02
N ILE A 140 4.37 14.09 -15.41
CA ILE A 140 5.21 13.48 -14.35
C ILE A 140 4.78 13.88 -12.95
N LEU A 141 4.16 15.04 -12.78
CA LEU A 141 3.67 15.56 -11.50
C LEU A 141 2.19 15.21 -11.31
N THR A 142 1.75 15.14 -10.07
CA THR A 142 0.32 15.19 -9.75
C THR A 142 -0.21 16.60 -9.99
N GLU A 143 -1.53 16.78 -10.08
CA GLU A 143 -2.11 18.13 -10.25
C GLU A 143 -1.67 19.06 -9.11
N GLU A 144 -1.73 18.61 -7.86
CA GLU A 144 -1.31 19.38 -6.69
C GLU A 144 0.17 19.75 -6.74
N GLN A 145 1.05 18.78 -7.04
CA GLN A 145 2.48 19.04 -7.22
C GLN A 145 2.75 20.04 -8.34
N TYR A 146 1.97 19.98 -9.42
CA TYR A 146 2.10 20.96 -10.51
C TYR A 146 1.67 22.35 -10.06
N GLN A 147 0.56 22.48 -9.34
CA GLN A 147 0.07 23.77 -8.84
C GLN A 147 1.05 24.39 -7.85
N VAL A 148 1.55 23.61 -6.89
CA VAL A 148 2.53 24.08 -5.92
C VAL A 148 3.85 24.50 -6.58
N THR A 149 4.40 23.67 -7.47
CA THR A 149 5.74 23.90 -8.04
C THR A 149 5.77 24.88 -9.21
N GLN A 150 4.67 25.02 -9.96
CA GLN A 150 4.62 25.84 -11.17
C GLN A 150 3.74 27.09 -11.04
N ASN A 151 2.71 27.04 -10.22
CA ASN A 151 1.75 28.14 -10.06
C ASN A 151 1.82 28.83 -8.69
N SER A 152 2.82 28.47 -7.86
CA SER A 152 3.03 29.08 -6.53
C SER A 152 1.84 28.89 -5.57
N GLU A 153 1.09 27.83 -5.74
CA GLU A 153 0.06 27.45 -4.78
C GLU A 153 0.68 26.80 -3.54
N THR A 154 -0.11 26.62 -2.52
CA THR A 154 0.30 25.99 -1.26
C THR A 154 -0.57 24.76 -1.02
N GLU A 155 0.04 23.65 -0.63
CA GLU A 155 -0.68 22.47 -0.17
C GLU A 155 -1.41 22.74 1.16
N TYR A 156 -2.42 21.92 1.46
CA TYR A 156 -3.11 22.00 2.75
C TYR A 156 -2.16 21.63 3.89
N ALA A 157 -2.22 22.36 4.98
CA ALA A 157 -1.44 22.06 6.17
C ALA A 157 -1.74 20.63 6.67
N PHE A 158 -0.70 19.87 7.00
CA PHE A 158 -0.77 18.49 7.51
C PHE A 158 -1.38 17.46 6.54
N SER A 159 -1.34 17.72 5.23
CA SER A 159 -1.91 16.82 4.23
C SER A 159 -0.91 15.83 3.63
N HIS A 160 0.37 15.96 3.90
CA HIS A 160 1.42 15.17 3.28
C HIS A 160 2.27 14.38 4.26
N GLU A 161 2.85 13.28 3.77
CA GLU A 161 3.72 12.37 4.53
C GLU A 161 4.97 13.05 5.13
N TYR A 162 5.41 14.18 4.56
CA TYR A 162 6.60 14.89 5.01
C TYR A 162 6.36 15.73 6.26
N ASP A 163 5.13 16.04 6.61
CA ASP A 163 4.78 16.84 7.80
C ASP A 163 5.28 16.23 9.11
N HIS A 164 5.40 14.88 9.12
CA HIS A 164 5.83 14.11 10.29
C HIS A 164 7.07 13.26 10.02
N LEU A 165 7.78 13.52 8.91
CA LEU A 165 8.95 12.74 8.53
C LEU A 165 10.22 13.32 9.19
N PHE A 166 10.68 12.68 10.29
CA PHE A 166 11.90 13.06 11.00
C PHE A 166 13.05 12.08 10.78
N LYS A 167 13.11 11.45 9.62
CA LYS A 167 14.19 10.53 9.26
C LYS A 167 15.37 11.30 8.67
N PRO A 168 16.63 10.92 8.96
CA PRO A 168 17.79 11.48 8.28
C PRO A 168 17.69 11.29 6.76
N GLY A 169 17.94 12.34 6.00
CA GLY A 169 17.85 12.34 4.55
C GLY A 169 18.20 13.70 3.97
N ILE A 170 18.16 13.78 2.65
CA ILE A 170 18.29 15.02 1.91
C ILE A 170 16.95 15.27 1.21
N TYR A 171 16.35 16.43 1.45
CA TYR A 171 15.19 16.87 0.72
C TYR A 171 15.63 17.43 -0.63
N VAL A 172 14.95 17.02 -1.68
CA VAL A 172 15.26 17.44 -3.04
C VAL A 172 14.01 18.03 -3.71
N ASP A 173 14.23 19.00 -4.58
CA ASP A 173 13.16 19.51 -5.44
C ASP A 173 12.62 18.39 -6.35
N ILE A 174 11.30 18.22 -6.38
CA ILE A 174 10.64 17.11 -7.11
C ILE A 174 10.79 17.22 -8.63
N VAL A 175 11.07 18.40 -9.16
CA VAL A 175 11.21 18.66 -10.59
C VAL A 175 12.66 18.53 -11.05
N SER A 176 13.59 19.12 -10.29
CA SER A 176 15.00 19.19 -10.67
C SER A 176 15.88 18.14 -10.00
N GLY A 177 15.46 17.61 -8.85
CA GLY A 177 16.31 16.79 -7.99
C GLY A 177 17.38 17.60 -7.23
N GLU A 178 17.30 18.95 -7.25
CA GLU A 178 18.22 19.83 -6.54
C GLU A 178 18.08 19.63 -5.02
N PRO A 179 19.19 19.43 -4.30
CA PRO A 179 19.13 19.39 -2.84
C PRO A 179 18.64 20.72 -2.27
N LEU A 180 17.63 20.70 -1.40
CA LEU A 180 17.04 21.86 -0.76
C LEU A 180 17.64 22.09 0.63
N PHE A 181 17.80 21.02 1.42
CA PHE A 181 18.43 21.01 2.77
C PHE A 181 18.62 19.57 3.28
#